data_8ed1dedb3f56703cfdfb45082f1bd6c4
#
_entry.id   8ed1dedb3f56703cfdfb45082f1bd6c4
#
_cell.length_a   1.000
_cell.length_b   1.000
_cell.length_c   1.000
_cell.angle_alpha   90.00
_cell.angle_beta   90.00
_cell.angle_gamma   90.00
#
_symmetry.space_group_name_H-M   'P 1'
#
loop_
_entity.id
_entity.type
_entity.pdbx_description
1 polymer ?
#
loop_
_entity_poly.entity_id
_entity_poly.type
_entity_poly.pdbx_seq_one_letter_code
_entity_poly.pdbx_strand_id
1 'polypeptide(L)'
;MKTSLAALVALSSAAGSVLAGAIVKDVNNLPHTTESGQFGYNDCTKYGDSPTANCQTVHIQSLDDFCLWAPPTKDTIGNAEPKVVAWCTKAGHGARLMPKGTIKSAHMQVTADYIQITGTLKGTNINIPAGDDGGELDPHGAEGNGNPVGGIVLTSLFGGKLQQVKEWTSFISDDEFCFKACRDGPNAWKQCQHIYDVMGCYWNVPGNYGGGFDTCKANVLPFYPGEYPVVKNGKTSTSTWKQGVNPTPAARSPAKSSQCKAQGTIAAAAYTTQRVTTTTKATTTKATTTAKAPGATAGGKCKATSECSQAIPANSHRYCHKTKGCQFVCNKNYKLNSKKNGCVKA
;
A
#
# COMPACT_ATOMS: atom_id res chain seq x y z
N MET A 1 -48.65 21.27 -44.45
CA MET A 1 -47.85 21.61 -43.31
C MET A 1 -47.61 20.37 -42.47
N LYS A 2 -46.40 19.79 -42.52
CA LYS A 2 -46.00 18.63 -41.74
C LYS A 2 -44.92 19.09 -40.74
N THR A 3 -45.28 19.17 -39.49
CA THR A 3 -44.38 19.53 -38.40
C THR A 3 -43.72 18.24 -37.90
N SER A 4 -42.38 18.11 -38.13
CA SER A 4 -41.57 17.05 -37.54
C SER A 4 -41.12 17.44 -36.14
N LEU A 5 -41.53 16.69 -35.14
CA LEU A 5 -41.01 16.76 -33.78
C LEU A 5 -39.69 16.00 -33.74
N ALA A 6 -38.57 16.71 -33.52
CA ALA A 6 -37.30 16.09 -33.21
C ALA A 6 -37.22 15.84 -31.71
N ALA A 7 -37.19 14.58 -31.32
CA ALA A 7 -36.95 14.17 -29.94
C ALA A 7 -35.47 14.32 -29.60
N LEU A 8 -35.12 15.25 -28.72
CA LEU A 8 -33.79 15.33 -28.09
C LEU A 8 -33.67 14.19 -27.07
N VAL A 9 -32.84 13.21 -27.39
CA VAL A 9 -32.39 12.22 -26.40
C VAL A 9 -31.24 12.85 -25.61
N ALA A 10 -31.53 13.25 -24.40
CA ALA A 10 -30.50 13.66 -23.45
C ALA A 10 -29.76 12.40 -22.97
N LEU A 11 -28.54 12.20 -23.45
CA LEU A 11 -27.61 11.24 -22.80
C LEU A 11 -27.17 11.83 -21.46
N SER A 12 -27.75 11.36 -20.39
CA SER A 12 -27.21 11.56 -19.05
C SER A 12 -25.96 10.69 -18.92
N SER A 13 -24.79 11.28 -19.05
CA SER A 13 -23.54 10.69 -18.62
C SER A 13 -23.59 10.55 -17.09
N ALA A 14 -23.93 9.35 -16.62
CA ALA A 14 -23.67 8.99 -15.24
C ALA A 14 -22.14 9.01 -15.06
N ALA A 15 -21.62 10.10 -14.48
CA ALA A 15 -20.30 10.09 -13.91
C ALA A 15 -20.35 9.07 -12.77
N GLY A 16 -19.87 7.85 -13.03
CA GLY A 16 -19.66 6.85 -12.01
C GLY A 16 -18.69 7.47 -10.99
N SER A 17 -19.17 7.77 -9.80
CA SER A 17 -18.32 8.03 -8.65
C SER A 17 -17.49 6.77 -8.47
N VAL A 18 -16.22 6.83 -8.80
CA VAL A 18 -15.23 5.83 -8.38
C VAL A 18 -15.26 5.93 -6.85
N LEU A 19 -15.85 4.95 -6.21
CA LEU A 19 -15.87 4.87 -4.75
C LEU A 19 -14.42 4.71 -4.32
N ALA A 20 -13.84 5.76 -3.75
CA ALA A 20 -12.62 5.66 -2.98
C ALA A 20 -12.83 4.58 -1.92
N GLY A 21 -11.77 3.83 -1.59
CA GLY A 21 -11.81 2.73 -0.62
C GLY A 21 -12.66 3.03 0.61
N ALA A 22 -12.97 2.01 1.36
CA ALA A 22 -13.93 2.03 2.47
C ALA A 22 -13.90 3.27 3.35
N ILE A 23 -14.98 4.00 3.41
CA ILE A 23 -15.13 5.18 4.28
C ILE A 23 -15.70 4.75 5.62
N VAL A 24 -14.93 4.97 6.70
CA VAL A 24 -15.40 4.67 8.06
C VAL A 24 -16.17 5.84 8.67
N LYS A 25 -17.23 5.52 9.40
CA LYS A 25 -18.10 6.53 10.05
C LYS A 25 -17.47 7.10 11.33
N ASP A 26 -16.73 6.30 12.06
CA ASP A 26 -16.09 6.66 13.32
C ASP A 26 -14.69 6.05 13.40
N VAL A 27 -13.68 6.90 13.38
CA VAL A 27 -12.26 6.49 13.44
C VAL A 27 -11.85 5.96 14.81
N ASN A 28 -12.64 6.21 15.86
CA ASN A 28 -12.39 5.70 17.20
C ASN A 28 -13.06 4.33 17.44
N ASN A 29 -13.95 3.92 16.54
CA ASN A 29 -14.63 2.64 16.60
C ASN A 29 -14.69 2.02 15.19
N LEU A 30 -13.52 1.59 14.71
CA LEU A 30 -13.39 1.00 13.40
C LEU A 30 -14.14 -0.34 13.29
N PRO A 31 -14.79 -0.64 12.16
CA PRO A 31 -15.36 -1.95 11.91
C PRO A 31 -14.23 -3.01 11.81
N HIS A 32 -14.57 -4.28 12.06
CA HIS A 32 -13.60 -5.37 11.91
C HIS A 32 -13.05 -5.46 10.49
N THR A 33 -13.93 -5.41 9.49
CA THR A 33 -13.57 -5.33 8.07
C THR A 33 -14.35 -4.23 7.39
N THR A 34 -13.81 -3.66 6.32
CA THR A 34 -14.44 -2.61 5.52
C THR A 34 -14.79 -3.10 4.12
N GLU A 35 -14.14 -4.17 3.67
CA GLU A 35 -14.32 -4.72 2.34
C GLU A 35 -14.49 -6.25 2.38
N SER A 36 -15.23 -6.77 1.40
CA SER A 36 -15.35 -8.20 1.21
C SER A 36 -14.02 -8.78 0.71
N GLY A 37 -13.59 -9.90 1.29
CA GLY A 37 -12.32 -10.53 0.94
C GLY A 37 -11.11 -9.91 1.61
N GLN A 38 -11.30 -8.97 2.53
CA GLN A 38 -10.23 -8.41 3.34
C GLN A 38 -9.47 -9.51 4.09
N PHE A 39 -8.13 -9.45 4.03
CA PHE A 39 -7.25 -10.47 4.64
C PHE A 39 -7.19 -10.35 6.16
N GLY A 40 -7.10 -9.13 6.65
CA GLY A 40 -6.94 -8.82 8.08
C GLY A 40 -8.15 -8.10 8.66
N TYR A 41 -7.87 -7.17 9.57
CA TYR A 41 -8.89 -6.44 10.30
C TYR A 41 -8.48 -4.97 10.55
N ASN A 42 -9.47 -4.11 10.83
CA ASN A 42 -9.25 -2.69 11.07
C ASN A 42 -9.44 -2.27 12.52
N ASP A 43 -10.16 -3.02 13.33
CA ASP A 43 -10.35 -2.76 14.77
C ASP A 43 -9.14 -3.23 15.61
N CYS A 44 -7.96 -2.90 15.16
CA CYS A 44 -6.66 -3.46 15.55
C CYS A 44 -6.38 -3.35 17.05
N THR A 45 -6.73 -2.22 17.67
CA THR A 45 -6.47 -1.95 19.10
C THR A 45 -7.17 -2.95 20.04
N LYS A 46 -8.22 -3.63 19.58
CA LYS A 46 -8.89 -4.69 20.35
C LYS A 46 -8.01 -5.92 20.58
N TYR A 47 -7.02 -6.14 19.73
CA TYR A 47 -6.15 -7.33 19.76
C TYR A 47 -4.78 -7.05 20.35
N GLY A 48 -4.39 -5.77 20.42
CA GLY A 48 -3.06 -5.35 20.88
C GLY A 48 -1.94 -5.64 19.86
N ASP A 49 -0.78 -5.08 20.13
CA ASP A 49 0.39 -5.26 19.27
C ASP A 49 0.91 -6.70 19.34
N SER A 50 1.17 -7.32 18.20
CA SER A 50 1.64 -8.69 18.12
C SER A 50 2.50 -8.90 16.87
N PRO A 51 3.54 -9.75 16.92
CA PRO A 51 4.34 -10.10 15.74
C PRO A 51 3.54 -10.84 14.65
N THR A 52 2.35 -11.32 14.99
CA THR A 52 1.44 -12.00 14.07
C THR A 52 0.15 -11.21 13.80
N ALA A 53 0.07 -9.96 14.26
CA ALA A 53 -1.10 -9.11 14.00
C ALA A 53 -1.38 -8.98 12.50
N ASN A 54 -2.63 -9.12 12.11
CA ASN A 54 -3.10 -8.88 10.74
C ASN A 54 -3.89 -7.57 10.65
N CYS A 55 -3.44 -6.56 11.40
CA CYS A 55 -4.00 -5.22 11.36
C CYS A 55 -3.85 -4.61 9.96
N GLN A 56 -4.93 -4.09 9.38
CA GLN A 56 -4.93 -3.37 8.11
C GLN A 56 -5.35 -1.91 8.30
N THR A 57 -4.96 -1.32 9.42
CA THR A 57 -5.04 0.13 9.68
C THR A 57 -3.64 0.66 9.96
N VAL A 58 -3.19 1.64 9.18
CA VAL A 58 -1.92 2.34 9.41
C VAL A 58 -2.16 3.74 9.96
N HIS A 59 -1.21 4.22 10.74
CA HIS A 59 -1.20 5.56 11.32
C HIS A 59 -0.03 6.35 10.77
N ILE A 60 -0.23 7.65 10.52
CA ILE A 60 0.81 8.62 10.19
C ILE A 60 0.64 9.81 11.13
N GLN A 61 1.36 9.84 12.24
CA GLN A 61 1.21 10.84 13.30
C GLN A 61 2.47 11.72 13.46
N SER A 62 3.63 11.14 13.31
CA SER A 62 4.93 11.81 13.38
C SER A 62 6.00 10.91 12.79
N LEU A 63 7.24 11.41 12.71
CA LEU A 63 8.36 10.59 12.27
C LEU A 63 8.67 9.42 13.24
N ASP A 64 8.29 9.54 14.52
CA ASP A 64 8.42 8.47 15.51
C ASP A 64 7.18 7.56 15.60
N ASP A 65 6.10 7.95 14.97
CA ASP A 65 4.80 7.29 15.06
C ASP A 65 4.15 7.19 13.68
N PHE A 66 4.63 6.25 12.88
CA PHE A 66 4.03 5.90 11.61
C PHE A 66 4.10 4.40 11.34
N CYS A 67 3.26 3.95 10.44
CA CYS A 67 3.23 2.58 9.99
C CYS A 67 3.48 2.52 8.48
N LEU A 68 4.02 1.40 8.01
CA LEU A 68 4.11 1.03 6.60
C LEU A 68 3.32 -0.26 6.38
N TRP A 69 2.90 -0.46 5.16
CA TRP A 69 2.33 -1.71 4.71
C TRP A 69 3.43 -2.68 4.33
N ALA A 70 3.40 -3.92 4.82
CA ALA A 70 4.33 -4.96 4.39
C ALA A 70 3.72 -6.37 4.53
N PRO A 71 4.30 -7.39 3.89
CA PRO A 71 3.70 -8.72 3.85
C PRO A 71 3.52 -9.36 5.23
N PRO A 72 2.41 -10.09 5.45
CA PRO A 72 2.17 -10.81 6.70
C PRO A 72 3.13 -12.00 6.90
N THR A 73 3.64 -12.56 5.81
CA THR A 73 4.68 -13.59 5.76
C THR A 73 5.66 -13.23 4.66
N LYS A 74 6.84 -13.83 4.62
CA LYS A 74 7.84 -13.52 3.59
C LYS A 74 7.27 -13.74 2.19
N ASP A 75 7.08 -12.63 1.46
CA ASP A 75 6.54 -12.58 0.09
C ASP A 75 6.98 -11.28 -0.59
N THR A 76 6.99 -11.24 -1.92
CA THR A 76 7.21 -10.00 -2.67
C THR A 76 6.02 -9.05 -2.47
N ILE A 77 6.26 -7.74 -2.59
CA ILE A 77 5.18 -6.75 -2.48
C ILE A 77 4.14 -7.02 -3.56
N GLY A 78 4.52 -7.19 -4.82
CA GLY A 78 3.58 -7.44 -5.91
C GLY A 78 2.68 -8.67 -5.72
N ASN A 79 3.11 -9.68 -4.95
CA ASN A 79 2.25 -10.81 -4.60
C ASN A 79 1.37 -10.53 -3.37
N ALA A 80 1.86 -9.67 -2.48
CA ALA A 80 1.25 -9.45 -1.18
C ALA A 80 0.32 -8.24 -1.13
N GLU A 81 0.31 -7.37 -2.15
CA GLU A 81 -0.47 -6.12 -2.20
C GLU A 81 -1.88 -6.22 -1.59
N PRO A 82 -2.73 -7.19 -1.97
CA PRO A 82 -4.09 -7.23 -1.44
C PRO A 82 -4.18 -7.59 0.06
N LYS A 83 -3.10 -8.12 0.64
CA LYS A 83 -3.08 -8.73 1.98
C LYS A 83 -1.98 -8.21 2.90
N VAL A 84 -1.24 -7.16 2.49
CA VAL A 84 -0.24 -6.54 3.37
C VAL A 84 -0.88 -6.04 4.65
N VAL A 85 -0.09 -5.99 5.71
CA VAL A 85 -0.52 -5.60 7.06
C VAL A 85 0.32 -4.44 7.58
N ALA A 86 -0.17 -3.78 8.61
CA ALA A 86 0.50 -2.67 9.24
C ALA A 86 1.72 -3.12 10.06
N TRP A 87 2.87 -2.48 9.80
CA TRP A 87 4.08 -2.52 10.60
C TRP A 87 4.37 -1.12 11.09
N CYS A 88 4.39 -0.91 12.40
CA CYS A 88 4.46 0.41 13.01
C CYS A 88 5.78 0.64 13.75
N THR A 89 6.23 1.89 13.77
CA THR A 89 7.41 2.31 14.53
C THR A 89 7.12 2.43 16.02
N LYS A 90 5.85 2.58 16.40
CA LYS A 90 5.38 2.77 17.77
C LYS A 90 4.31 1.76 18.17
N ALA A 91 4.33 1.34 19.43
CA ALA A 91 3.33 0.46 20.01
C ALA A 91 2.00 1.19 20.30
N GLY A 92 0.90 0.44 20.40
CA GLY A 92 -0.41 0.93 20.77
C GLY A 92 -1.42 0.98 19.62
N HIS A 93 -1.00 0.60 18.41
CA HIS A 93 -1.87 0.56 17.23
C HIS A 93 -2.52 -0.81 16.99
N GLY A 94 -2.18 -1.82 17.80
CA GLY A 94 -2.65 -3.20 17.61
C GLY A 94 -2.08 -3.84 16.35
N ALA A 95 -0.89 -3.39 15.94
CA ALA A 95 -0.20 -3.78 14.72
C ALA A 95 1.08 -4.57 15.00
N ARG A 96 1.82 -4.90 13.95
CA ARG A 96 3.19 -5.40 14.09
C ARG A 96 4.14 -4.25 14.37
N LEU A 97 5.15 -4.50 15.18
CA LEU A 97 6.19 -3.52 15.46
C LEU A 97 7.40 -3.77 14.57
N MET A 98 7.91 -2.69 13.97
CA MET A 98 9.13 -2.77 13.17
C MET A 98 10.32 -3.14 14.04
N PRO A 99 11.11 -4.16 13.70
CA PRO A 99 12.35 -4.47 14.39
C PRO A 99 13.32 -3.29 14.36
N LYS A 100 14.17 -3.18 15.39
CA LYS A 100 15.21 -2.13 15.45
C LYS A 100 16.07 -2.17 14.16
N GLY A 101 16.29 -0.98 13.59
CA GLY A 101 17.11 -0.81 12.40
C GLY A 101 16.41 -1.21 11.09
N THR A 102 15.09 -1.38 11.13
CA THR A 102 14.29 -1.51 9.90
C THR A 102 14.35 -0.22 9.09
N ILE A 103 14.00 0.92 9.68
CA ILE A 103 14.10 2.23 9.02
C ILE A 103 15.55 2.70 9.10
N LYS A 104 16.15 3.01 7.96
CA LYS A 104 17.54 3.50 7.83
C LYS A 104 17.59 5.01 7.73
N SER A 105 16.64 5.61 7.04
CA SER A 105 16.41 7.05 7.00
C SER A 105 14.92 7.31 6.82
N ALA A 106 14.45 8.47 7.30
CA ALA A 106 13.08 8.90 7.06
C ALA A 106 12.96 10.42 7.12
N HIS A 107 12.26 10.98 6.14
CA HIS A 107 12.05 12.40 5.97
C HIS A 107 10.56 12.67 5.83
N MET A 108 9.98 13.32 6.84
CA MET A 108 8.57 13.69 6.82
C MET A 108 8.42 15.14 6.32
N GLN A 109 7.56 15.33 5.34
CA GLN A 109 7.14 16.65 4.89
C GLN A 109 5.65 16.84 5.17
N VAL A 110 5.32 17.95 5.85
CA VAL A 110 3.93 18.33 6.14
C VAL A 110 3.61 19.58 5.33
N THR A 111 2.63 19.47 4.46
CA THR A 111 2.12 20.57 3.62
C THR A 111 0.68 20.92 4.00
N ALA A 112 0.09 21.88 3.31
CA ALA A 112 -1.34 22.19 3.47
C ALA A 112 -2.25 21.07 2.96
N ASP A 113 -1.84 20.34 1.90
CA ASP A 113 -2.68 19.41 1.16
C ASP A 113 -2.30 17.94 1.34
N TYR A 114 -1.07 17.66 1.76
CA TYR A 114 -0.60 16.30 1.98
C TYR A 114 0.50 16.21 3.03
N ILE A 115 0.64 15.02 3.57
CA ILE A 115 1.79 14.59 4.35
C ILE A 115 2.49 13.53 3.54
N GLN A 116 3.82 13.55 3.51
CA GLN A 116 4.57 12.43 2.94
C GLN A 116 5.74 12.04 3.85
N ILE A 117 6.06 10.75 3.85
CA ILE A 117 7.27 10.21 4.46
C ILE A 117 8.03 9.47 3.37
N THR A 118 9.30 9.81 3.20
CA THR A 118 10.20 9.18 2.23
C THR A 118 11.45 8.71 2.94
N GLY A 119 12.05 7.60 2.50
CA GLY A 119 13.25 7.11 3.15
C GLY A 119 13.70 5.76 2.67
N THR A 120 14.68 5.21 3.38
CA THR A 120 15.28 3.91 3.12
C THR A 120 15.08 2.97 4.28
N LEU A 121 15.00 1.69 3.99
CA LEU A 121 14.74 0.67 5.00
C LEU A 121 15.53 -0.63 4.74
N LYS A 122 15.40 -1.58 5.66
CA LYS A 122 15.79 -2.96 5.49
C LYS A 122 14.51 -3.80 5.44
N GLY A 123 13.96 -3.98 4.26
CA GLY A 123 12.68 -4.67 4.02
C GLY A 123 12.66 -6.11 4.52
N THR A 124 13.83 -6.77 4.55
CA THR A 124 13.94 -8.14 5.08
C THR A 124 13.55 -8.26 6.57
N ASN A 125 13.52 -7.16 7.32
CA ASN A 125 13.07 -7.14 8.71
C ASN A 125 11.53 -7.17 8.83
N ILE A 126 10.81 -6.85 7.75
CA ILE A 126 9.35 -6.79 7.69
C ILE A 126 8.78 -7.66 6.57
N ASN A 127 9.42 -8.82 6.37
CA ASN A 127 9.00 -9.90 5.46
C ASN A 127 9.13 -9.61 3.96
N ILE A 128 9.76 -8.52 3.53
CA ILE A 128 10.05 -8.26 2.13
C ILE A 128 11.37 -8.98 1.75
N PRO A 129 11.41 -9.83 0.73
CA PRO A 129 12.64 -10.49 0.29
C PRO A 129 13.69 -9.50 -0.19
N ALA A 130 14.98 -9.82 0.03
CA ALA A 130 16.05 -9.04 -0.56
C ALA A 130 15.97 -9.08 -2.09
N GLY A 131 16.14 -7.93 -2.74
CA GLY A 131 16.05 -7.75 -4.18
C GLY A 131 14.59 -7.70 -4.69
N ASP A 132 13.62 -7.45 -3.82
CA ASP A 132 12.25 -7.16 -4.25
C ASP A 132 12.14 -5.71 -4.74
N ASP A 133 11.79 -5.55 -6.01
CA ASP A 133 11.62 -4.24 -6.65
C ASP A 133 10.40 -3.45 -6.11
N GLY A 134 9.58 -4.08 -5.26
CA GLY A 134 8.44 -3.45 -4.62
C GLY A 134 7.15 -3.45 -5.42
N GLY A 135 6.23 -2.60 -5.01
CA GLY A 135 4.92 -2.39 -5.64
C GLY A 135 4.22 -1.15 -5.10
N GLU A 136 3.10 -0.79 -5.73
CA GLU A 136 2.22 0.29 -5.32
C GLU A 136 1.12 -0.24 -4.39
N LEU A 137 0.85 0.54 -3.36
CA LEU A 137 -0.26 0.34 -2.42
C LEU A 137 -1.09 1.62 -2.39
N ASP A 138 -2.40 1.48 -2.54
CA ASP A 138 -3.33 2.60 -2.70
C ASP A 138 -4.76 2.20 -2.27
N PRO A 139 -5.67 3.18 -2.04
CA PRO A 139 -7.02 2.88 -1.56
C PRO A 139 -7.95 2.29 -2.62
N HIS A 140 -7.56 2.29 -3.88
CA HIS A 140 -8.38 1.79 -4.98
C HIS A 140 -8.01 0.36 -5.38
N GLY A 141 -6.71 0.09 -5.58
CA GLY A 141 -6.23 -1.19 -6.08
C GLY A 141 -6.80 -1.55 -7.46
N ALA A 142 -6.33 -2.63 -8.03
CA ALA A 142 -6.77 -3.05 -9.37
C ALA A 142 -8.27 -3.40 -9.46
N GLU A 143 -8.88 -3.77 -8.35
CA GLU A 143 -10.28 -4.23 -8.27
C GLU A 143 -11.22 -3.18 -7.61
N GLY A 144 -10.71 -2.01 -7.27
CA GLY A 144 -11.47 -0.91 -6.67
C GLY A 144 -11.72 -1.04 -5.17
N ASN A 145 -11.12 -2.02 -4.48
CA ASN A 145 -11.32 -2.28 -3.06
C ASN A 145 -10.04 -2.12 -2.21
N GLY A 146 -9.00 -1.58 -2.80
CA GLY A 146 -7.74 -1.22 -2.18
C GLY A 146 -6.64 -2.27 -2.24
N ASN A 147 -5.41 -1.80 -2.17
CA ASN A 147 -4.20 -2.56 -1.91
C ASN A 147 -3.50 -2.00 -0.66
N PRO A 148 -3.69 -2.60 0.54
CA PRO A 148 -4.45 -3.83 0.81
C PRO A 148 -5.97 -3.64 0.73
N VAL A 149 -6.66 -4.75 0.45
CA VAL A 149 -8.13 -4.77 0.44
C VAL A 149 -8.66 -4.29 1.79
N GLY A 150 -9.49 -3.23 1.78
CA GLY A 150 -10.08 -2.66 2.98
C GLY A 150 -9.10 -1.93 3.91
N GLY A 151 -7.89 -1.59 3.43
CA GLY A 151 -6.89 -0.87 4.22
C GLY A 151 -7.31 0.55 4.59
N ILE A 152 -7.04 0.96 5.83
CA ILE A 152 -7.38 2.28 6.36
C ILE A 152 -6.12 3.05 6.72
N VAL A 153 -6.09 4.33 6.39
CA VAL A 153 -5.03 5.28 6.78
C VAL A 153 -5.62 6.34 7.71
N LEU A 154 -4.99 6.52 8.87
CA LEU A 154 -5.41 7.48 9.89
C LEU A 154 -4.29 8.49 10.19
N THR A 155 -4.66 9.76 10.36
CA THR A 155 -3.76 10.82 10.80
C THR A 155 -4.46 11.87 11.65
N SER A 156 -3.74 12.53 12.54
CA SER A 156 -4.17 13.74 13.23
C SER A 156 -3.50 15.02 12.68
N LEU A 157 -2.60 14.91 11.73
CA LEU A 157 -1.77 16.01 11.23
C LEU A 157 -2.56 17.03 10.39
N PHE A 158 -3.78 16.71 9.97
CA PHE A 158 -4.69 17.62 9.30
C PHE A 158 -5.72 18.23 10.28
N GLY A 159 -5.26 19.09 11.17
CA GLY A 159 -6.16 19.81 12.08
C GLY A 159 -6.22 19.28 13.52
N GLY A 160 -5.31 18.39 13.91
CA GLY A 160 -5.10 17.97 15.30
C GLY A 160 -6.08 16.93 15.84
N LYS A 161 -7.07 16.50 15.03
CA LYS A 161 -8.01 15.42 15.38
C LYS A 161 -7.75 14.21 14.51
N LEU A 162 -7.81 13.01 15.09
CA LEU A 162 -7.69 11.76 14.35
C LEU A 162 -8.79 11.68 13.29
N GLN A 163 -8.42 11.41 12.06
CA GLN A 163 -9.31 11.29 10.92
C GLN A 163 -8.81 10.27 9.92
N GLN A 164 -9.69 9.71 9.13
CA GLN A 164 -9.33 8.88 8.00
C GLN A 164 -8.81 9.76 6.86
N VAL A 165 -7.78 9.29 6.19
CA VAL A 165 -7.33 9.80 4.89
C VAL A 165 -7.87 8.84 3.84
N LYS A 166 -8.64 9.36 2.89
CA LYS A 166 -9.30 8.54 1.85
C LYS A 166 -8.41 8.32 0.65
N GLU A 167 -7.57 9.30 0.33
CA GLU A 167 -6.67 9.26 -0.82
C GLU A 167 -5.22 9.22 -0.35
N TRP A 168 -4.52 8.16 -0.69
CA TRP A 168 -3.14 7.95 -0.33
C TRP A 168 -2.44 7.07 -1.38
N THR A 169 -1.11 7.15 -1.45
CA THR A 169 -0.28 6.25 -2.25
C THR A 169 0.96 5.89 -1.47
N SER A 170 1.38 4.66 -1.56
CA SER A 170 2.58 4.15 -0.92
C SER A 170 3.30 3.19 -1.86
N PHE A 171 4.61 3.35 -1.95
CA PHE A 171 5.49 2.40 -2.63
C PHE A 171 6.48 1.89 -1.60
N ILE A 172 6.77 0.62 -1.66
CA ILE A 172 7.75 0.00 -0.78
C ILE A 172 8.47 -1.13 -1.51
N SER A 173 9.79 -1.23 -1.31
CA SER A 173 10.67 -2.28 -1.81
C SER A 173 11.48 -2.90 -0.67
N ASP A 174 12.52 -3.63 -0.97
CA ASP A 174 13.41 -4.19 0.05
C ASP A 174 14.36 -3.14 0.67
N ASP A 175 14.55 -1.97 0.03
CA ASP A 175 15.52 -0.96 0.46
C ASP A 175 14.96 0.48 0.52
N GLU A 176 13.81 0.77 -0.10
CA GLU A 176 13.23 2.11 -0.09
C GLU A 176 11.71 2.10 0.16
N PHE A 177 11.19 3.22 0.65
CA PHE A 177 9.76 3.44 0.83
C PHE A 177 9.37 4.89 0.66
N CYS A 178 8.12 5.09 0.29
CA CYS A 178 7.44 6.35 0.39
C CYS A 178 5.97 6.14 0.73
N PHE A 179 5.41 7.07 1.49
CA PHE A 179 4.01 7.10 1.82
C PHE A 179 3.52 8.54 1.69
N LYS A 180 2.50 8.78 0.91
CA LYS A 180 1.86 10.07 0.77
C LYS A 180 0.38 9.95 1.09
N ALA A 181 -0.08 10.74 2.07
CA ALA A 181 -1.45 10.81 2.53
C ALA A 181 -2.01 12.19 2.21
N CYS A 182 -3.11 12.26 1.47
CA CYS A 182 -3.67 13.50 0.97
C CYS A 182 -4.86 13.97 1.80
N ARG A 183 -4.89 15.25 2.14
CA ARG A 183 -6.02 15.85 2.85
C ARG A 183 -7.30 15.70 2.01
N ASP A 184 -8.37 15.27 2.64
CA ASP A 184 -9.68 15.17 1.98
C ASP A 184 -10.07 16.50 1.32
N GLY A 185 -10.48 16.41 0.07
CA GLY A 185 -10.86 17.56 -0.74
C GLY A 185 -11.04 17.19 -2.22
N PRO A 186 -11.50 18.11 -3.06
CA PRO A 186 -11.86 17.83 -4.45
C PRO A 186 -10.67 17.41 -5.34
N ASN A 187 -9.45 17.67 -4.90
CA ASN A 187 -8.22 17.35 -5.62
C ASN A 187 -7.35 16.29 -4.89
N ALA A 188 -7.84 15.68 -3.82
CA ALA A 188 -7.07 14.70 -3.06
C ALA A 188 -6.61 13.54 -3.94
N TRP A 189 -7.49 12.98 -4.76
CA TRP A 189 -7.20 11.90 -5.71
C TRP A 189 -6.15 12.27 -6.76
N LYS A 190 -6.09 13.55 -7.20
CA LYS A 190 -5.04 14.02 -8.10
C LYS A 190 -3.69 14.13 -7.39
N GLN A 191 -3.72 14.57 -6.13
CA GLN A 191 -2.52 14.78 -5.33
C GLN A 191 -1.89 13.44 -4.92
N CYS A 192 -2.72 12.43 -4.61
CA CYS A 192 -2.36 11.04 -4.35
C CYS A 192 -2.75 10.17 -5.54
N GLN A 193 -2.27 10.52 -6.74
CA GLN A 193 -2.59 9.78 -7.96
C GLN A 193 -1.99 8.38 -7.93
N HIS A 194 -2.78 7.37 -8.29
CA HIS A 194 -2.48 5.94 -8.20
C HIS A 194 -2.51 5.22 -9.57
N ILE A 195 -2.28 5.94 -10.68
CA ILE A 195 -2.23 5.36 -12.03
C ILE A 195 -0.81 5.24 -12.60
N TYR A 196 0.20 5.48 -11.75
CA TYR A 196 1.60 5.48 -12.13
C TYR A 196 2.38 4.38 -11.41
N ASP A 197 1.80 3.20 -11.34
CA ASP A 197 2.19 2.04 -10.53
C ASP A 197 3.65 1.61 -10.71
N VAL A 198 4.18 1.72 -11.94
CA VAL A 198 5.53 1.27 -12.27
C VAL A 198 6.60 2.36 -12.12
N MET A 199 6.20 3.56 -11.67
CA MET A 199 7.11 4.70 -11.60
C MET A 199 7.89 4.79 -10.27
N GLY A 200 7.41 4.10 -9.23
CA GLY A 200 8.06 4.04 -7.92
C GLY A 200 8.09 5.35 -7.14
N CYS A 201 8.83 5.33 -6.04
CA CYS A 201 8.86 6.40 -5.06
C CYS A 201 9.34 7.75 -5.61
N TYR A 202 10.51 7.80 -6.24
CA TYR A 202 11.12 9.07 -6.68
C TYR A 202 10.24 9.87 -7.63
N TRP A 203 9.48 9.18 -8.46
CA TRP A 203 8.65 9.84 -9.47
C TRP A 203 7.30 10.27 -8.88
N ASN A 204 6.64 9.40 -8.12
CA ASN A 204 5.30 9.65 -7.56
C ASN A 204 5.35 10.53 -6.32
N VAL A 205 6.36 10.37 -5.47
CA VAL A 205 6.52 11.05 -4.19
C VAL A 205 7.90 11.71 -4.13
N PRO A 206 8.14 12.79 -4.93
CA PRO A 206 9.42 13.49 -4.90
C PRO A 206 9.75 13.98 -3.49
N GLY A 207 10.84 13.49 -2.91
CA GLY A 207 11.23 13.73 -1.53
C GLY A 207 12.73 13.56 -1.30
N ASN A 208 13.13 13.56 -0.04
CA ASN A 208 14.49 13.21 0.37
C ASN A 208 14.56 11.71 0.65
N TYR A 209 15.46 11.01 -0.02
CA TYR A 209 15.75 9.57 0.19
C TYR A 209 17.18 9.35 0.70
N GLY A 210 17.88 10.43 1.05
CA GLY A 210 19.20 10.38 1.63
C GLY A 210 19.21 9.87 3.07
N GLY A 211 20.40 9.89 3.68
CA GLY A 211 20.55 9.53 5.08
C GLY A 211 19.98 10.60 6.01
N GLY A 212 19.62 10.18 7.23
CA GLY A 212 19.14 11.07 8.28
C GLY A 212 17.65 10.94 8.58
N PHE A 213 17.20 11.75 9.55
CA PHE A 213 15.81 11.77 10.01
C PHE A 213 15.43 13.21 10.28
N ASP A 214 14.40 13.69 9.64
CA ASP A 214 13.86 15.04 9.88
C ASP A 214 12.38 15.15 9.60
N THR A 215 11.77 16.15 10.21
CA THR A 215 10.41 16.59 9.89
C THR A 215 10.46 18.05 9.46
N CYS A 216 9.96 18.35 8.28
CA CYS A 216 9.95 19.68 7.69
C CYS A 216 8.52 20.12 7.38
N LYS A 217 8.26 21.42 7.41
CA LYS A 217 7.17 22.00 6.63
C LYS A 217 7.61 22.09 5.17
N ALA A 218 6.69 21.90 4.26
CA ALA A 218 6.96 22.04 2.83
C ALA A 218 5.81 22.75 2.10
N ASN A 219 6.14 23.32 0.94
CA ASN A 219 5.14 23.87 0.03
C ASN A 219 4.40 22.74 -0.68
N VAL A 220 3.17 22.99 -1.09
CA VAL A 220 2.47 22.11 -2.03
C VAL A 220 3.13 22.25 -3.40
N LEU A 221 3.37 21.12 -4.08
CA LEU A 221 3.85 21.17 -5.46
C LEU A 221 2.77 21.74 -6.38
N PRO A 222 3.14 22.60 -7.33
CA PRO A 222 2.17 23.34 -8.15
C PRO A 222 1.43 22.47 -9.18
N PHE A 223 1.91 21.25 -9.43
CA PHE A 223 1.33 20.30 -10.36
C PHE A 223 1.21 18.92 -9.70
N TYR A 224 0.17 18.19 -10.06
CA TYR A 224 -0.06 16.82 -9.59
C TYR A 224 0.90 15.81 -10.24
N PRO A 225 1.07 14.60 -9.71
CA PRO A 225 1.83 13.55 -10.38
C PRO A 225 1.37 13.39 -11.84
N GLY A 226 2.34 13.28 -12.76
CA GLY A 226 2.07 13.18 -14.20
C GLY A 226 1.73 14.48 -14.93
N GLU A 227 1.49 15.57 -14.22
CA GLU A 227 1.23 16.87 -14.81
C GLU A 227 2.51 17.68 -14.99
N TYR A 228 2.65 18.31 -16.15
CA TYR A 228 3.79 19.13 -16.55
C TYR A 228 3.34 20.46 -17.14
N PRO A 229 4.01 21.57 -16.81
CA PRO A 229 3.70 22.87 -17.41
C PRO A 229 4.14 22.89 -18.87
N VAL A 230 3.27 23.38 -19.73
CA VAL A 230 3.56 23.67 -21.15
C VAL A 230 3.35 25.15 -21.39
N VAL A 231 4.41 25.85 -21.75
CA VAL A 231 4.35 27.27 -22.10
C VAL A 231 4.26 27.42 -23.60
N LYS A 232 3.14 28.00 -24.07
CA LYS A 232 2.91 28.31 -25.49
C LYS A 232 2.41 29.73 -25.61
N ASN A 233 3.08 30.54 -26.40
CA ASN A 233 2.74 31.99 -26.63
C ASN A 233 2.58 32.77 -25.30
N GLY A 234 3.50 32.54 -24.33
CA GLY A 234 3.45 33.23 -23.02
C GLY A 234 2.34 32.75 -22.08
N LYS A 235 1.51 31.79 -22.48
CA LYS A 235 0.48 31.18 -21.64
C LYS A 235 0.95 29.81 -21.15
N THR A 236 0.83 29.58 -19.84
CA THR A 236 1.10 28.24 -19.23
C THR A 236 -0.18 27.42 -19.24
N SER A 237 -0.09 26.23 -19.78
CA SER A 237 -1.10 25.17 -19.70
C SER A 237 -0.50 23.93 -19.06
N THR A 238 -1.31 22.95 -18.73
CA THR A 238 -0.87 21.68 -18.16
C THR A 238 -1.01 20.57 -19.20
N SER A 239 0.04 19.77 -19.36
CA SER A 239 0.01 18.52 -20.10
C SER A 239 0.07 17.36 -19.11
N THR A 240 -0.75 16.33 -19.32
CA THR A 240 -0.73 15.10 -18.49
C THR A 240 -0.06 13.98 -19.26
N TRP A 241 1.00 13.43 -18.69
CA TRP A 241 1.66 12.24 -19.21
C TRP A 241 0.89 10.98 -18.79
N LYS A 242 0.89 9.97 -19.65
CA LYS A 242 0.30 8.65 -19.36
C LYS A 242 1.40 7.61 -19.23
N GLN A 243 1.32 6.77 -18.19
CA GLN A 243 2.26 5.67 -17.99
C GLN A 243 2.36 4.79 -19.24
N GLY A 244 3.58 4.44 -19.63
CA GLY A 244 3.86 3.65 -20.84
C GLY A 244 4.06 4.48 -22.11
N VAL A 245 3.80 5.79 -22.10
CA VAL A 245 4.09 6.68 -23.23
C VAL A 245 5.54 7.14 -23.21
N ASN A 246 6.26 6.99 -24.31
CA ASN A 246 7.65 7.44 -24.46
C ASN A 246 7.72 8.85 -25.07
N PRO A 247 8.70 9.67 -24.66
CA PRO A 247 9.65 9.43 -23.58
C PRO A 247 8.99 9.57 -22.20
N THR A 248 9.45 8.76 -21.23
CA THR A 248 9.08 8.92 -19.84
C THR A 248 9.67 10.21 -19.29
N PRO A 249 8.85 11.15 -18.75
CA PRO A 249 9.39 12.36 -18.18
C PRO A 249 10.19 12.10 -16.91
N ALA A 250 11.20 12.94 -16.66
CA ALA A 250 11.98 12.86 -15.44
C ALA A 250 11.10 13.10 -14.19
N ALA A 251 11.50 12.47 -13.08
CA ALA A 251 10.93 12.77 -11.77
C ALA A 251 11.06 14.28 -11.46
N ARG A 252 10.05 14.86 -10.85
CA ARG A 252 10.09 16.25 -10.44
C ARG A 252 10.95 16.46 -9.21
N SER A 253 11.47 17.67 -9.06
CA SER A 253 12.19 18.04 -7.85
C SER A 253 11.25 18.02 -6.64
N PRO A 254 11.74 17.64 -5.45
CA PRO A 254 10.98 17.73 -4.21
C PRO A 254 10.47 19.16 -3.94
N ALA A 255 9.38 19.24 -3.19
CA ALA A 255 8.89 20.52 -2.68
C ALA A 255 9.93 21.19 -1.78
N LYS A 256 10.02 22.53 -1.87
CA LYS A 256 10.91 23.29 -0.98
C LYS A 256 10.48 23.10 0.47
N SER A 257 11.40 22.63 1.28
CA SER A 257 11.23 22.42 2.71
C SER A 257 11.71 23.60 3.53
N SER A 258 11.08 23.82 4.67
CA SER A 258 11.43 24.83 5.65
C SER A 258 11.16 24.32 7.07
N GLN A 259 11.68 25.01 8.06
CA GLN A 259 11.47 24.70 9.48
C GLN A 259 11.76 23.22 9.81
N CYS A 260 12.79 22.67 9.19
CA CYS A 260 13.18 21.27 9.39
C CYS A 260 13.70 21.07 10.81
N LYS A 261 13.22 20.00 11.45
CA LYS A 261 13.67 19.53 12.76
C LYS A 261 14.30 18.17 12.55
N ALA A 262 15.63 18.11 12.68
CA ALA A 262 16.36 16.86 12.65
C ALA A 262 16.17 16.09 13.94
N GLN A 263 16.20 14.75 13.85
CA GLN A 263 16.30 13.84 14.99
C GLN A 263 17.34 12.75 14.72
N GLY A 264 17.84 12.11 15.78
CA GLY A 264 18.96 11.18 15.61
C GLY A 264 18.57 9.84 14.99
N THR A 265 17.42 9.32 15.34
CA THR A 265 16.90 8.02 14.87
C THR A 265 15.45 7.87 15.30
N ILE A 266 14.77 6.87 14.74
CA ILE A 266 13.46 6.43 15.21
C ILE A 266 13.67 5.43 16.34
N ALA A 267 13.05 5.67 17.50
CA ALA A 267 13.09 4.76 18.63
C ALA A 267 12.46 3.42 18.25
N ALA A 268 13.14 2.31 18.56
CA ALA A 268 12.55 1.00 18.36
C ALA A 268 11.44 0.77 19.39
N ALA A 269 10.24 0.46 18.92
CA ALA A 269 9.18 -0.03 19.77
C ALA A 269 9.45 -1.50 20.16
N ALA A 270 9.02 -1.85 21.39
CA ALA A 270 9.08 -3.23 21.87
C ALA A 270 7.67 -3.68 22.24
N TYR A 271 7.37 -4.94 21.98
CA TYR A 271 6.13 -5.53 22.47
C TYR A 271 6.12 -5.50 23.99
N THR A 272 5.14 -4.81 24.57
CA THR A 272 4.90 -4.91 26.01
C THR A 272 4.36 -6.30 26.29
N THR A 273 5.04 -7.08 27.10
CA THR A 273 4.49 -8.31 27.67
C THR A 273 3.33 -7.92 28.59
N GLN A 274 2.14 -7.73 28.07
CA GLN A 274 0.94 -7.71 28.89
C GLN A 274 0.81 -9.13 29.46
N ARG A 275 1.09 -9.25 30.75
CA ARG A 275 0.79 -10.46 31.51
C ARG A 275 -0.73 -10.60 31.56
N VAL A 276 -1.29 -11.25 30.57
CA VAL A 276 -2.67 -11.71 30.65
C VAL A 276 -2.72 -12.75 31.75
N THR A 277 -3.20 -12.37 32.92
CA THR A 277 -3.58 -13.30 33.98
C THR A 277 -4.85 -14.03 33.56
N THR A 278 -4.70 -14.95 32.64
CA THR A 278 -5.69 -15.98 32.40
C THR A 278 -5.51 -17.07 33.43
N THR A 279 -6.42 -17.10 34.41
CA THR A 279 -6.61 -18.26 35.26
C THR A 279 -7.15 -19.41 34.40
N THR A 280 -6.27 -20.14 33.76
CA THR A 280 -6.62 -21.34 33.01
C THR A 280 -6.40 -22.52 33.89
N LYS A 281 -7.53 -23.12 34.27
CA LYS A 281 -7.60 -24.47 34.86
C LYS A 281 -6.99 -25.45 33.85
N ALA A 282 -5.89 -26.07 34.22
CA ALA A 282 -5.18 -27.01 33.38
C ALA A 282 -6.07 -28.23 33.09
N THR A 283 -6.40 -28.43 31.83
CA THR A 283 -6.90 -29.72 31.34
C THR A 283 -5.84 -30.26 30.40
N THR A 284 -5.14 -31.29 30.88
CA THR A 284 -4.18 -32.07 30.09
C THR A 284 -4.92 -32.82 29.00
N THR A 285 -4.66 -32.47 27.74
CA THR A 285 -5.02 -33.33 26.60
C THR A 285 -3.76 -33.63 25.80
N LYS A 286 -3.55 -34.90 25.64
CA LYS A 286 -2.44 -35.66 25.05
C LYS A 286 -2.27 -35.25 23.58
N ALA A 287 -1.04 -35.01 23.16
CA ALA A 287 -0.65 -34.79 21.78
C ALA A 287 -1.03 -35.99 20.90
N THR A 288 -1.71 -35.71 19.81
CA THR A 288 -1.88 -36.68 18.73
C THR A 288 -1.30 -36.04 17.44
N THR A 289 -0.47 -36.84 16.81
CA THR A 289 0.38 -36.63 15.64
C THR A 289 -0.36 -36.09 14.42
N THR A 290 0.31 -35.14 13.79
CA THR A 290 0.27 -34.68 12.40
C THR A 290 -0.51 -35.53 11.40
N ALA A 291 -1.56 -34.92 10.84
CA ALA A 291 -2.06 -35.32 9.52
C ALA A 291 -1.60 -34.24 8.47
N LYS A 292 -0.79 -34.71 7.52
CA LYS A 292 -0.33 -33.99 6.34
C LYS A 292 -1.55 -33.62 5.50
N ALA A 293 -1.77 -32.34 5.27
CA ALA A 293 -2.79 -31.87 4.32
C ALA A 293 -2.48 -32.38 2.90
N PRO A 294 -3.46 -32.88 2.15
CA PRO A 294 -3.22 -33.37 0.79
C PRO A 294 -2.92 -32.20 -0.14
N GLY A 295 -1.72 -32.20 -0.73
CA GLY A 295 -1.33 -31.26 -1.76
C GLY A 295 -2.15 -31.47 -3.04
N ALA A 296 -2.73 -30.40 -3.57
CA ALA A 296 -3.32 -30.45 -4.90
C ALA A 296 -2.21 -30.64 -5.94
N THR A 297 -2.32 -31.68 -6.75
CA THR A 297 -1.44 -31.94 -7.89
C THR A 297 -1.65 -30.89 -8.99
N ALA A 298 -0.62 -30.63 -9.79
CA ALA A 298 -0.71 -29.72 -10.96
C ALA A 298 -1.90 -30.14 -11.85
N GLY A 299 -2.81 -29.18 -12.13
CA GLY A 299 -4.02 -29.42 -12.91
C GLY A 299 -5.30 -29.69 -12.10
N GLY A 300 -5.23 -29.73 -10.76
CA GLY A 300 -6.43 -29.87 -9.91
C GLY A 300 -7.32 -28.63 -9.95
N LYS A 301 -8.65 -28.84 -9.90
CA LYS A 301 -9.61 -27.73 -9.75
C LYS A 301 -9.34 -26.98 -8.45
N CYS A 302 -9.26 -25.65 -8.51
CA CYS A 302 -9.11 -24.78 -7.36
C CYS A 302 -10.22 -23.73 -7.34
N LYS A 303 -10.58 -23.23 -6.18
CA LYS A 303 -11.51 -22.10 -5.99
C LYS A 303 -10.75 -20.81 -5.67
N ALA A 304 -9.56 -20.92 -5.09
CA ALA A 304 -8.70 -19.82 -4.73
C ALA A 304 -7.22 -20.16 -4.95
N THR A 305 -6.37 -19.15 -5.14
CA THR A 305 -4.92 -19.33 -5.35
C THR A 305 -4.23 -19.97 -4.14
N SER A 306 -4.73 -19.75 -2.93
CA SER A 306 -4.26 -20.38 -1.70
C SER A 306 -4.34 -21.91 -1.69
N GLU A 307 -5.21 -22.50 -2.52
CA GLU A 307 -5.34 -23.95 -2.67
C GLU A 307 -4.27 -24.57 -3.59
N CYS A 308 -3.51 -23.73 -4.29
CA CYS A 308 -2.46 -24.15 -5.21
C CYS A 308 -1.14 -24.35 -4.48
N SER A 309 -0.82 -25.60 -4.13
CA SER A 309 0.39 -25.95 -3.36
C SER A 309 1.53 -26.56 -4.20
N GLN A 310 1.34 -26.74 -5.52
CA GLN A 310 2.38 -27.31 -6.39
C GLN A 310 3.64 -26.42 -6.44
N ALA A 311 4.79 -27.05 -6.65
CA ALA A 311 6.01 -26.31 -6.99
C ALA A 311 5.83 -25.55 -8.30
N ILE A 312 6.31 -24.32 -8.36
CA ILE A 312 6.27 -23.49 -9.57
C ILE A 312 7.71 -23.09 -9.95
N PRO A 313 7.96 -22.74 -11.21
CA PRO A 313 9.28 -22.29 -11.67
C PRO A 313 9.74 -21.03 -10.91
N ALA A 314 11.05 -20.85 -10.81
CA ALA A 314 11.61 -19.58 -10.35
C ALA A 314 11.10 -18.42 -11.22
N ASN A 315 10.97 -17.23 -10.64
CA ASN A 315 10.48 -16.03 -11.32
C ASN A 315 9.04 -16.16 -11.86
N SER A 316 8.19 -16.89 -11.14
CA SER A 316 6.77 -17.02 -11.43
C SER A 316 5.94 -16.96 -10.15
N HIS A 317 4.65 -16.71 -10.28
CA HIS A 317 3.68 -16.80 -9.19
C HIS A 317 2.50 -17.70 -9.56
N ARG A 318 1.84 -18.26 -8.57
CA ARG A 318 0.67 -19.12 -8.71
C ARG A 318 -0.59 -18.30 -8.92
N TYR A 319 -1.53 -18.86 -9.63
CA TYR A 319 -2.91 -18.38 -9.62
C TYR A 319 -3.90 -19.53 -9.88
N CYS A 320 -5.11 -19.36 -9.37
CA CYS A 320 -6.19 -20.28 -9.60
C CYS A 320 -6.98 -19.86 -10.84
N HIS A 321 -6.86 -20.62 -11.91
CA HIS A 321 -7.64 -20.38 -13.13
C HIS A 321 -8.99 -21.11 -13.05
N LYS A 322 -10.11 -20.39 -13.22
CA LYS A 322 -11.48 -20.91 -13.04
C LYS A 322 -11.77 -22.24 -13.76
N THR A 323 -11.17 -22.46 -14.92
CA THR A 323 -11.41 -23.67 -15.75
C THR A 323 -10.19 -24.60 -15.82
N LYS A 324 -8.96 -24.08 -15.67
CA LYS A 324 -7.73 -24.85 -15.87
C LYS A 324 -7.08 -25.28 -14.53
N GLY A 325 -7.65 -24.85 -13.38
CA GLY A 325 -7.10 -25.15 -12.07
C GLY A 325 -5.84 -24.33 -11.76
N CYS A 326 -4.98 -24.87 -10.91
CA CYS A 326 -3.75 -24.20 -10.47
C CYS A 326 -2.75 -24.02 -11.62
N GLN A 327 -2.38 -22.79 -11.89
CA GLN A 327 -1.46 -22.37 -12.94
C GLN A 327 -0.34 -21.51 -12.36
N PHE A 328 0.65 -21.15 -13.17
CA PHE A 328 1.62 -20.10 -12.86
C PHE A 328 1.74 -19.13 -14.03
N VAL A 329 2.14 -17.90 -13.71
CA VAL A 329 2.48 -16.88 -14.70
C VAL A 329 3.85 -16.31 -14.34
N CYS A 330 4.61 -15.91 -15.36
CA CYS A 330 5.93 -15.33 -15.15
C CYS A 330 5.82 -13.92 -14.55
N ASN A 331 6.70 -13.61 -13.61
CA ASN A 331 6.83 -12.27 -13.04
C ASN A 331 7.24 -11.26 -14.12
N LYS A 332 7.04 -9.99 -13.84
CA LYS A 332 7.44 -8.89 -14.74
C LYS A 332 8.91 -9.05 -15.18
N ASN A 333 9.22 -8.69 -16.42
CA ASN A 333 10.51 -8.85 -17.07
C ASN A 333 10.94 -10.31 -17.32
N TYR A 334 10.03 -11.27 -17.13
CA TYR A 334 10.23 -12.67 -17.47
C TYR A 334 9.15 -13.14 -18.42
N LYS A 335 9.49 -14.07 -19.30
CA LYS A 335 8.58 -14.72 -20.25
C LYS A 335 8.66 -16.23 -20.15
N LEU A 336 7.63 -16.90 -20.57
CA LEU A 336 7.67 -18.36 -20.65
C LEU A 336 8.77 -18.82 -21.60
N ASN A 337 9.55 -19.83 -21.18
CA ASN A 337 10.50 -20.48 -22.06
C ASN A 337 9.76 -21.24 -23.20
N SER A 338 10.50 -21.71 -24.20
CA SER A 338 9.93 -22.44 -25.35
C SER A 338 9.15 -23.69 -24.97
N LYS A 339 9.51 -24.33 -23.85
CA LYS A 339 8.80 -25.52 -23.31
C LYS A 339 7.59 -25.18 -22.45
N LYS A 340 7.30 -23.89 -22.20
CA LYS A 340 6.21 -23.39 -21.35
C LYS A 340 6.20 -23.94 -19.91
N ASN A 341 7.34 -24.39 -19.40
CA ASN A 341 7.49 -24.98 -18.06
C ASN A 341 8.40 -24.15 -17.13
N GLY A 342 8.82 -22.97 -17.54
CA GLY A 342 9.68 -22.08 -16.76
C GLY A 342 9.64 -20.65 -17.26
N CYS A 343 10.17 -19.73 -16.45
CA CYS A 343 10.28 -18.32 -16.75
C CYS A 343 11.74 -17.94 -16.97
N VAL A 344 12.03 -17.31 -18.10
CA VAL A 344 13.34 -16.78 -18.47
C VAL A 344 13.26 -15.27 -18.63
N LYS A 345 14.35 -14.57 -18.40
CA LYS A 345 14.40 -13.11 -18.56
C LYS A 345 13.91 -12.71 -19.95
N ALA A 346 13.02 -11.72 -20.01
CA ALA A 346 12.40 -11.29 -21.27
C ALA A 346 13.36 -10.61 -22.22
#